data_a59688cc2e441d13c9de08ce69c845b8
#
_entry.id   a59688cc2e441d13c9de08ce69c845b8
#
_cell.length_a   1.000
_cell.length_b   1.000
_cell.length_c   1.000
_cell.angle_alpha   90.00
_cell.angle_beta   90.00
_cell.angle_gamma   90.00
#
_symmetry.space_group_name_H-M   'P 1'
#
loop_
_entity.id
_entity.type
_entity.pdbx_description
1 polymer ?
#
loop_
_entity_poly.entity_id
_entity_poly.type
_entity_poly.pdbx_seq_one_letter_code
_entity_poly.pdbx_strand_id
1 'polypeptide(L)'
;MAVNGKSKGNSYERDISNKLSERFEKHTGIEKSFRRNIDSGSFFGAKNFYRTKTHDLDNACFGDIMTPKDFKYTIECKNYKTAPTLSLIMKGKIKQWDEWIKQSEHDAENANKKPLLIMKYNGVNSMIVTKECLKSFNVNPYV
;
A
#
# COMPACT_ATOMS: atom_id res chain seq x y z
N MET A 1 0.79 -16.48 21.95
CA MET A 1 -0.05 -16.89 20.80
C MET A 1 0.58 -16.39 19.50
N ALA A 2 0.69 -17.24 18.51
CA ALA A 2 1.15 -16.81 17.18
C ALA A 2 0.04 -15.96 16.52
N VAL A 3 0.37 -14.73 16.16
CA VAL A 3 -0.57 -13.85 15.43
C VAL A 3 -0.76 -14.43 14.04
N ASN A 4 -2.00 -14.69 13.65
CA ASN A 4 -2.33 -15.16 12.31
C ASN A 4 -1.81 -14.14 11.27
N GLY A 5 -1.07 -14.59 10.25
CA GLY A 5 -0.49 -13.74 9.22
C GLY A 5 -1.51 -12.83 8.53
N LYS A 6 -2.73 -13.33 8.29
CA LYS A 6 -3.84 -12.53 7.72
C LYS A 6 -4.25 -11.38 8.65
N SER A 7 -4.37 -11.65 9.95
CA SER A 7 -4.69 -10.61 10.95
C SER A 7 -3.61 -9.54 11.03
N LYS A 8 -2.34 -9.93 10.93
CA LYS A 8 -1.20 -9.02 10.93
C LYS A 8 -1.19 -8.11 9.70
N GLY A 9 -1.45 -8.65 8.52
CA GLY A 9 -1.59 -7.87 7.28
C GLY A 9 -2.71 -6.85 7.38
N ASN A 10 -3.91 -7.30 7.75
CA ASN A 10 -5.09 -6.45 7.90
C ASN A 10 -4.89 -5.30 8.91
N SER A 11 -4.19 -5.58 10.02
CA SER A 11 -3.87 -4.56 11.02
C SER A 11 -2.90 -3.50 10.48
N TYR A 12 -1.91 -3.93 9.71
CA TYR A 12 -0.93 -3.04 9.10
C TYR A 12 -1.55 -2.13 8.03
N GLU A 13 -2.36 -2.68 7.14
CA GLU A 13 -3.10 -1.90 6.13
C GLU A 13 -3.99 -0.83 6.78
N ARG A 14 -4.64 -1.18 7.90
CA ARG A 14 -5.46 -0.24 8.66
C ARG A 14 -4.62 0.87 9.31
N ASP A 15 -3.47 0.53 9.89
CA ASP A 15 -2.55 1.51 10.48
C ASP A 15 -2.03 2.50 9.42
N ILE A 16 -1.61 2.01 8.26
CA ILE A 16 -1.18 2.86 7.14
C ILE A 16 -2.32 3.74 6.64
N SER A 17 -3.53 3.19 6.47
CA SER A 17 -4.70 3.97 6.04
C SER A 17 -5.02 5.12 6.99
N ASN A 18 -4.95 4.88 8.29
CA ASN A 18 -5.21 5.90 9.31
C ASN A 18 -4.14 7.00 9.27
N LYS A 19 -2.86 6.64 9.22
CA LYS A 19 -1.75 7.60 9.15
C LYS A 19 -1.81 8.47 7.89
N LEU A 20 -2.13 7.89 6.75
CA LEU A 20 -2.31 8.63 5.51
C LEU A 20 -3.51 9.57 5.58
N SER A 21 -4.65 9.09 6.13
CA SER A 21 -5.84 9.90 6.31
C SER A 21 -5.58 11.10 7.21
N GLU A 22 -4.96 10.92 8.37
CA GLU A 22 -4.60 12.02 9.29
C GLU A 22 -3.69 13.06 8.62
N ARG A 23 -2.73 12.60 7.84
CA ARG A 23 -1.80 13.50 7.15
C ARG A 23 -2.49 14.25 6.01
N PHE A 24 -3.35 13.59 5.28
CA PHE A 24 -4.08 14.18 4.16
C PHE A 24 -5.15 15.15 4.61
N GLU A 25 -5.83 14.86 5.72
CA GLU A 25 -6.83 15.73 6.33
C GLU A 25 -6.27 17.11 6.69
N LYS A 26 -5.05 17.17 7.22
CA LYS A 26 -4.36 18.44 7.54
C LYS A 26 -4.15 19.33 6.33
N HIS A 27 -4.09 18.77 5.12
CA HIS A 27 -3.87 19.51 3.89
C HIS A 27 -5.14 19.77 3.08
N THR A 28 -6.12 18.88 3.18
CA THR A 28 -7.33 18.91 2.34
C THR A 28 -8.62 19.21 3.11
N GLY A 29 -8.62 19.03 4.43
CA GLY A 29 -9.83 19.06 5.26
C GLY A 29 -10.75 17.85 5.11
N ILE A 30 -10.33 16.80 4.39
CA ILE A 30 -11.14 15.61 4.13
C ILE A 30 -10.78 14.51 5.12
N GLU A 31 -11.69 14.17 6.02
CA GLU A 31 -11.54 13.09 7.00
C GLU A 31 -11.55 11.71 6.33
N LYS A 32 -10.74 10.80 6.88
CA LYS A 32 -10.75 9.37 6.54
C LYS A 32 -10.71 9.09 5.03
N SER A 33 -9.94 9.87 4.30
CA SER A 33 -9.82 9.78 2.85
C SER A 33 -9.13 8.52 2.35
N PHE A 34 -8.35 7.85 3.19
CA PHE A 34 -7.73 6.54 2.91
C PHE A 34 -8.38 5.48 3.77
N ARG A 35 -8.68 4.33 3.19
CA ARG A 35 -9.27 3.19 3.90
C ARG A 35 -8.72 1.89 3.38
N ARG A 36 -8.62 0.90 4.26
CA ARG A 36 -8.30 -0.45 3.84
C ARG A 36 -9.30 -0.93 2.80
N ASN A 37 -8.80 -1.49 1.71
CA ASN A 37 -9.65 -2.13 0.70
C ASN A 37 -10.23 -3.42 1.28
N ILE A 38 -11.53 -3.54 1.23
CA ILE A 38 -12.26 -4.74 1.65
C ILE A 38 -12.93 -5.27 0.39
N ASP A 39 -12.55 -6.45 -0.08
CA ASP A 39 -13.11 -7.15 -1.24
C ASP A 39 -14.61 -7.47 -1.08
N SER A 40 -15.37 -6.54 -0.58
CA SER A 40 -16.82 -6.72 -0.41
C SER A 40 -17.55 -5.54 -1.04
N GLY A 41 -18.45 -5.84 -1.97
CA GLY A 41 -19.37 -4.86 -2.55
C GLY A 41 -20.16 -4.06 -1.52
N SER A 42 -20.21 -4.53 -0.26
CA SER A 42 -20.80 -3.84 0.87
C SER A 42 -20.07 -2.55 1.27
N PHE A 43 -18.81 -2.34 0.89
CA PHE A 43 -18.08 -1.12 1.24
C PHE A 43 -18.73 0.13 0.65
N PHE A 44 -19.24 0.06 -0.57
CA PHE A 44 -19.95 1.16 -1.24
C PHE A 44 -21.46 1.00 -1.26
N GLY A 45 -22.01 -0.13 -0.78
CA GLY A 45 -23.42 -0.43 -0.82
C GLY A 45 -24.24 0.27 0.26
N ALA A 46 -25.54 0.40 0.02
CA ALA A 46 -26.54 0.86 1.00
C ALA A 46 -26.12 2.10 1.81
N LYS A 47 -25.98 1.94 3.12
CA LYS A 47 -25.61 3.02 4.06
C LYS A 47 -24.22 3.63 3.82
N ASN A 48 -23.38 2.99 3.01
CA ASN A 48 -22.01 3.43 2.75
C ASN A 48 -21.88 4.22 1.44
N PHE A 49 -22.96 4.53 0.78
CA PHE A 49 -22.98 5.27 -0.50
C PHE A 49 -22.24 6.61 -0.44
N TYR A 50 -22.17 7.27 0.71
CA TYR A 50 -21.42 8.50 0.90
C TYR A 50 -19.91 8.35 0.58
N ARG A 51 -19.36 7.13 0.66
CA ARG A 51 -17.97 6.82 0.36
C ARG A 51 -17.62 7.01 -1.11
N THR A 52 -18.61 6.94 -1.99
CA THR A 52 -18.44 7.19 -3.42
C THR A 52 -18.00 8.61 -3.73
N LYS A 53 -18.28 9.57 -2.84
CA LYS A 53 -17.91 10.97 -3.00
C LYS A 53 -16.42 11.24 -2.75
N THR A 54 -15.77 10.39 -1.95
CA THR A 54 -14.39 10.59 -1.52
C THR A 54 -13.41 9.57 -2.11
N HIS A 55 -13.90 8.46 -2.66
CA HIS A 55 -13.07 7.39 -3.20
C HIS A 55 -13.28 7.25 -4.71
N ASP A 56 -12.22 6.82 -5.38
CA ASP A 56 -12.27 6.46 -6.79
C ASP A 56 -12.85 5.04 -6.93
N LEU A 57 -14.08 4.95 -7.38
CA LEU A 57 -14.78 3.68 -7.54
C LEU A 57 -14.15 2.79 -8.61
N ASP A 58 -13.62 3.39 -9.66
CA ASP A 58 -13.02 2.65 -10.78
C ASP A 58 -11.74 1.92 -10.32
N ASN A 59 -11.12 2.41 -9.26
CA ASN A 59 -9.89 1.87 -8.69
C ASN A 59 -10.08 1.21 -7.31
N ALA A 60 -11.31 1.08 -6.84
CA ALA A 60 -11.61 0.52 -5.51
C ALA A 60 -11.20 -0.95 -5.34
N CYS A 61 -11.01 -1.67 -6.45
CA CYS A 61 -10.60 -3.08 -6.46
C CYS A 61 -9.09 -3.28 -6.55
N PHE A 62 -8.31 -2.23 -6.72
CA PHE A 62 -6.87 -2.31 -6.93
C PHE A 62 -6.09 -1.82 -5.71
N GLY A 63 -5.08 -2.63 -5.31
CA GLY A 63 -4.26 -2.36 -4.14
C GLY A 63 -4.97 -2.64 -2.79
N ASP A 64 -4.21 -2.52 -1.71
CA ASP A 64 -4.67 -2.83 -0.35
C ASP A 64 -5.41 -1.66 0.31
N ILE A 65 -5.24 -0.45 -0.21
CA ILE A 65 -5.81 0.77 0.35
C ILE A 65 -6.59 1.54 -0.71
N MET A 66 -7.84 1.82 -0.41
CA MET A 66 -8.66 2.75 -1.19
C MET A 66 -8.15 4.16 -0.98
N THR A 67 -7.96 4.87 -2.08
CA THR A 67 -7.36 6.20 -2.10
C THR A 67 -8.36 7.26 -2.57
N PRO A 68 -8.15 8.55 -2.23
CA PRO A 68 -8.91 9.63 -2.83
C PRO A 68 -8.80 9.62 -4.37
N LYS A 69 -9.83 10.13 -5.04
CA LYS A 69 -9.94 10.14 -6.50
C LYS A 69 -8.71 10.74 -7.20
N ASP A 70 -8.20 11.83 -6.67
CA ASP A 70 -7.07 12.56 -7.26
C ASP A 70 -5.70 12.06 -6.79
N PHE A 71 -5.67 11.01 -5.97
CA PHE A 71 -4.42 10.42 -5.51
C PHE A 71 -3.78 9.59 -6.61
N LYS A 72 -2.54 9.91 -6.93
CA LYS A 72 -1.83 9.40 -8.11
C LYS A 72 -1.30 7.97 -7.99
N TYR A 73 -1.40 7.35 -6.81
CA TYR A 73 -0.78 6.06 -6.52
C TYR A 73 -1.81 5.01 -6.13
N THR A 74 -1.53 3.76 -6.52
CA THR A 74 -2.16 2.56 -5.98
C THR A 74 -1.23 2.03 -4.89
N ILE A 75 -1.78 1.71 -3.71
CA ILE A 75 -0.98 1.36 -2.53
C ILE A 75 -1.08 -0.13 -2.25
N GLU A 76 0.07 -0.78 -2.22
CA GLU A 76 0.25 -2.16 -1.78
C GLU A 76 1.01 -2.18 -0.45
N CYS A 77 0.55 -2.96 0.52
CA CYS A 77 1.11 -3.06 1.86
C CYS A 77 1.64 -4.46 2.15
N LYS A 78 2.88 -4.57 2.64
CA LYS A 78 3.47 -5.85 3.02
C LYS A 78 4.05 -5.77 4.44
N ASN A 79 3.65 -6.71 5.31
CA ASN A 79 4.12 -6.78 6.68
C ASN A 79 4.55 -8.22 7.02
N TYR A 80 5.84 -8.46 7.09
CA TYR A 80 6.44 -9.77 7.28
C TYR A 80 7.29 -9.86 8.55
N LYS A 81 7.52 -11.08 9.01
CA LYS A 81 8.26 -11.34 10.25
C LYS A 81 9.75 -11.11 10.07
N THR A 82 10.34 -11.69 9.04
CA THR A 82 11.79 -11.80 8.89
C THR A 82 12.26 -11.11 7.63
N ALA A 83 13.11 -10.10 7.80
CA ALA A 83 13.76 -9.40 6.70
C ALA A 83 14.76 -10.31 5.97
N PRO A 84 15.02 -10.07 4.68
CA PRO A 84 16.14 -10.69 3.97
C PRO A 84 17.45 -10.42 4.69
N THR A 85 18.37 -11.39 4.59
CA THR A 85 19.72 -11.21 5.14
C THR A 85 20.49 -10.16 4.31
N LEU A 86 21.46 -9.50 4.95
CA LEU A 86 22.34 -8.56 4.26
C LEU A 86 22.99 -9.20 3.02
N SER A 87 23.40 -10.46 3.12
CA SER A 87 23.97 -11.20 1.99
C SER A 87 23.02 -11.30 0.79
N LEU A 88 21.73 -11.56 1.02
CA LEU A 88 20.74 -11.58 -0.05
C LEU A 88 20.51 -10.20 -0.66
N ILE A 89 20.47 -9.16 0.17
CA ILE A 89 20.35 -7.78 -0.29
C ILE A 89 21.53 -7.41 -1.19
N MET A 90 22.75 -7.72 -0.76
CA MET A 90 23.97 -7.42 -1.54
C MET A 90 24.06 -8.20 -2.85
N LYS A 91 23.48 -9.40 -2.93
CA LYS A 91 23.37 -10.17 -4.18
C LYS A 91 22.37 -9.58 -5.18
N GLY A 92 21.52 -8.65 -4.73
CA GLY A 92 20.57 -7.95 -5.58
C GLY A 92 19.44 -8.83 -6.15
N LYS A 93 19.16 -9.99 -5.54
CA LYS A 93 18.11 -10.93 -5.99
C LYS A 93 17.28 -11.39 -4.81
N ILE A 94 16.24 -10.63 -4.50
CA ILE A 94 15.27 -10.99 -3.47
C ILE A 94 13.94 -11.29 -4.15
N LYS A 95 13.69 -12.58 -4.40
CA LYS A 95 12.49 -13.06 -5.10
C LYS A 95 11.19 -12.51 -4.51
N GLN A 96 11.09 -12.44 -3.19
CA GLN A 96 9.92 -11.90 -2.49
C GLN A 96 9.66 -10.41 -2.86
N TRP A 97 10.71 -9.60 -2.92
CA TRP A 97 10.57 -8.19 -3.31
C TRP A 97 10.20 -8.03 -4.78
N ASP A 98 10.79 -8.84 -5.65
CA ASP A 98 10.43 -8.86 -7.07
C ASP A 98 8.95 -9.19 -7.28
N GLU A 99 8.42 -10.15 -6.55
CA GLU A 99 7.01 -10.53 -6.59
C GLU A 99 6.10 -9.38 -6.10
N TRP A 100 6.46 -8.71 -5.01
CA TRP A 100 5.69 -7.58 -4.49
C TRP A 100 5.72 -6.37 -5.41
N ILE A 101 6.87 -6.07 -5.99
CA ILE A 101 7.01 -4.97 -6.96
C ILE A 101 6.15 -5.25 -8.20
N LYS A 102 6.22 -6.46 -8.75
CA LYS A 102 5.40 -6.86 -9.90
C LYS A 102 3.91 -6.78 -9.61
N GLN A 103 3.48 -7.24 -8.42
CA GLN A 103 2.09 -7.12 -8.00
C GLN A 103 1.66 -5.65 -7.93
N SER A 104 2.44 -4.81 -7.28
CA SER A 104 2.16 -3.38 -7.16
C SER A 104 2.11 -2.66 -8.51
N GLU A 105 3.02 -3.00 -9.43
CA GLU A 105 3.03 -2.46 -10.79
C GLU A 105 1.80 -2.91 -11.58
N HIS A 106 1.44 -4.18 -11.51
CA HIS A 106 0.26 -4.73 -12.20
C HIS A 106 -1.05 -4.05 -11.73
N ASP A 107 -1.24 -3.91 -10.42
CA ASP A 107 -2.42 -3.25 -9.87
C ASP A 107 -2.46 -1.76 -10.25
N ALA A 108 -1.32 -1.10 -10.28
CA ALA A 108 -1.22 0.30 -10.68
C ALA A 108 -1.52 0.50 -12.18
N GLU A 109 -1.08 -0.40 -13.05
CA GLU A 109 -1.41 -0.37 -14.48
C GLU A 109 -2.92 -0.52 -14.70
N ASN A 110 -3.56 -1.49 -14.03
CA ASN A 110 -5.00 -1.70 -14.12
C ASN A 110 -5.80 -0.50 -13.59
N ALA A 111 -5.29 0.19 -12.60
CA ALA A 111 -5.90 1.39 -12.03
C ALA A 111 -5.55 2.67 -12.79
N ASN A 112 -4.71 2.62 -13.81
CA ASN A 112 -4.13 3.79 -14.48
C ASN A 112 -3.49 4.79 -13.50
N LYS A 113 -2.77 4.26 -12.52
CA LYS A 113 -2.06 5.00 -11.46
C LYS A 113 -0.59 4.57 -11.40
N LYS A 114 0.16 5.16 -10.51
CA LYS A 114 1.56 4.80 -10.23
C LYS A 114 1.64 3.81 -9.06
N PRO A 115 2.57 2.86 -9.06
CA PRO A 115 2.73 1.92 -7.96
C PRO A 115 3.37 2.59 -6.73
N LEU A 116 2.83 2.26 -5.56
CA LEU A 116 3.40 2.62 -4.26
C LEU A 116 3.38 1.40 -3.35
N LEU A 117 4.54 0.81 -3.13
CA LEU A 117 4.72 -0.30 -2.21
C LEU A 117 5.18 0.21 -0.86
N ILE A 118 4.44 -0.13 0.20
CA ILE A 118 4.79 0.17 1.59
C ILE A 118 5.03 -1.15 2.30
N MET A 119 6.25 -1.37 2.77
CA MET A 119 6.62 -2.63 3.41
C MET A 119 7.23 -2.43 4.79
N LYS A 120 7.06 -3.43 5.63
CA LYS A 120 7.59 -3.49 6.99
C LYS A 120 7.99 -4.92 7.36
N TYR A 121 9.05 -5.01 8.13
CA TYR A 121 9.42 -6.22 8.86
C TYR A 121 9.33 -6.00 10.37
N ASN A 122 9.27 -7.08 11.17
CA ASN A 122 9.22 -6.95 12.61
C ASN A 122 10.47 -6.21 13.13
N GLY A 123 10.24 -5.27 14.04
CA GLY A 123 11.31 -4.51 14.68
C GLY A 123 11.91 -3.37 13.84
N VAL A 124 11.41 -3.14 12.62
CA VAL A 124 11.89 -2.04 11.77
C VAL A 124 10.74 -1.12 11.34
N ASN A 125 11.09 0.10 10.98
CA ASN A 125 10.13 1.08 10.45
C ASN A 125 9.62 0.68 9.07
N SER A 126 8.45 1.20 8.69
CA SER A 126 7.93 1.04 7.35
C SER A 126 8.83 1.73 6.33
N MET A 127 9.05 1.06 5.20
CA MET A 127 9.75 1.59 4.04
C MET A 127 8.76 1.83 2.91
N ILE A 128 8.95 2.93 2.19
CA ILE A 128 8.16 3.27 1.01
C ILE A 128 9.05 3.06 -0.21
N VAL A 129 8.56 2.27 -1.16
CA VAL A 129 9.24 2.01 -2.41
C VAL A 129 8.37 2.49 -3.57
N THR A 130 8.87 3.46 -4.31
CA THR A 130 8.27 3.90 -5.57
C THR A 130 9.32 3.82 -6.67
N LYS A 131 8.89 3.51 -7.88
CA LYS A 131 9.77 3.45 -9.06
C LYS A 131 10.46 4.80 -9.32
N GLU A 132 9.78 5.90 -9.02
CA GLU A 132 10.31 7.26 -9.18
C GLU A 132 11.37 7.60 -8.13
N CYS A 133 11.15 7.22 -6.87
CA CYS A 133 12.16 7.38 -5.83
C CYS A 133 13.47 6.65 -6.17
N LEU A 134 13.35 5.42 -6.66
CA LEU A 134 14.50 4.62 -7.06
C LEU A 134 15.29 5.27 -8.21
N LYS A 135 14.59 5.85 -9.19
CA LYS A 135 15.22 6.59 -10.29
C LYS A 135 15.87 7.89 -9.82
N SER A 136 15.21 8.63 -8.95
CA SER A 136 15.69 9.93 -8.46
C SER A 136 16.97 9.83 -7.64
N PHE A 137 17.14 8.74 -6.91
CA PHE A 137 18.33 8.51 -6.10
C PHE A 137 19.42 7.71 -6.81
N ASN A 138 19.17 7.33 -8.07
CA ASN A 138 20.09 6.46 -8.84
C ASN A 138 20.49 5.19 -8.06
N VAL A 139 19.61 4.72 -7.20
CA VAL A 139 19.79 3.54 -6.35
C VAL A 139 19.15 2.36 -7.02
N ASN A 140 19.93 1.33 -7.27
CA ASN A 140 19.36 0.04 -7.60
C ASN A 140 18.53 -0.44 -6.39
N PRO A 141 17.26 -0.83 -6.56
CA PRO A 141 16.40 -1.25 -5.45
C PRO A 141 16.97 -2.37 -4.58
N TYR A 142 18.02 -3.03 -5.04
CA TYR A 142 18.67 -4.16 -4.38
C TYR A 142 20.11 -3.90 -3.95
N VAL A 143 20.55 -2.69 -3.93
CA VAL A 143 21.88 -2.31 -3.46
C VAL A 143 21.75 -1.38 -2.28
#